data_0a741c22ac853427f274639c1037978f
#
_entry.id   0a741c22ac853427f274639c1037978f
#
_cell.length_a   1.000
_cell.length_b   1.000
_cell.length_c   1.000
_cell.angle_alpha   90.00
_cell.angle_beta   90.00
_cell.angle_gamma   90.00
#
_symmetry.space_group_name_H-M   'P 1'
#
loop_
_entity.id
_entity.type
_entity.pdbx_description
1 polymer ?
#
loop_
_entity_poly.entity_id
_entity_poly.type
_entity_poly.pdbx_seq_one_letter_code
_entity_poly.pdbx_strand_id
1 'polypeptide(L)'
;MSARRNFEWPELLTADGRGIAFGGDYNPDQWSEDIWDDDIRLMKQAGVNTVALAIFSWDRIQPTEDRWDFGWLDRIIDKLGNAGIVVDLASATATAPLWLYESHPEVLPRDKYGHPVNAGSRQSWSPTSPVFKEYALTLCRKLAERYGTNPYVTAWHMGNEYGWNNREDYSDNALEAFRAWCRRKYGTIDALNQAWGTTFWGQEMNGFDEVLIPRFMGADSMVNPGQKLDFERFGNDMLLDFY
;
A
#
# COMPACT_ATOMS: atom_id res chain seq x y z
N MET A 1 -17.72 -36.69 1.99
CA MET A 1 -18.42 -35.74 2.87
C MET A 1 -17.43 -34.67 3.27
N SER A 2 -17.53 -33.48 2.68
CA SER A 2 -16.66 -32.32 3.01
C SER A 2 -17.10 -31.76 4.35
N ALA A 3 -16.20 -31.78 5.34
CA ALA A 3 -16.41 -31.09 6.59
C ALA A 3 -16.63 -29.60 6.30
N ARG A 4 -17.85 -29.11 6.49
CA ARG A 4 -18.11 -27.67 6.57
C ARG A 4 -17.27 -27.14 7.73
N ARG A 5 -16.23 -26.36 7.43
CA ARG A 5 -15.58 -25.52 8.45
C ARG A 5 -16.67 -24.60 8.96
N ASN A 6 -17.03 -24.72 10.24
CA ASN A 6 -17.81 -23.70 10.90
C ASN A 6 -16.96 -22.43 10.91
N PHE A 7 -17.26 -21.53 10.02
CA PHE A 7 -16.70 -20.20 9.99
C PHE A 7 -17.47 -19.40 11.04
N GLU A 8 -16.91 -19.27 12.22
CA GLU A 8 -17.40 -18.30 13.17
C GLU A 8 -16.95 -16.92 12.67
N TRP A 9 -17.91 -16.10 12.31
CA TRP A 9 -17.64 -14.71 11.96
C TRP A 9 -17.09 -14.00 13.21
N PRO A 10 -16.03 -13.18 13.08
CA PRO A 10 -15.55 -12.41 14.21
C PRO A 10 -16.67 -11.52 14.73
N GLU A 11 -16.98 -11.62 16.02
CA GLU A 11 -17.98 -10.79 16.72
C GLU A 11 -17.59 -9.29 16.78
N LEU A 12 -16.51 -8.89 16.12
CA LEU A 12 -15.73 -7.69 16.39
C LEU A 12 -16.04 -6.49 15.48
N LEU A 13 -16.96 -6.61 14.52
CA LEU A 13 -17.17 -5.53 13.55
C LEU A 13 -18.15 -4.45 14.02
N THR A 14 -18.79 -4.62 15.15
CA THR A 14 -19.71 -3.64 15.77
C THR A 14 -19.47 -3.60 17.29
N ALA A 15 -19.79 -2.47 17.93
CA ALA A 15 -19.52 -2.26 19.35
C ALA A 15 -20.21 -3.28 20.28
N ASP A 16 -21.36 -3.83 19.87
CA ASP A 16 -22.12 -4.83 20.60
C ASP A 16 -21.93 -6.27 20.06
N GLY A 17 -21.04 -6.44 19.08
CA GLY A 17 -20.78 -7.72 18.41
C GLY A 17 -21.96 -8.25 17.59
N ARG A 18 -22.96 -7.42 17.26
CA ARG A 18 -24.19 -7.83 16.60
C ARG A 18 -24.53 -6.95 15.39
N GLY A 19 -25.24 -7.53 14.43
CA GLY A 19 -25.74 -6.82 13.26
C GLY A 19 -24.72 -6.69 12.14
N ILE A 20 -24.95 -5.70 11.27
CA ILE A 20 -24.13 -5.40 10.11
C ILE A 20 -23.26 -4.19 10.41
N ALA A 21 -21.96 -4.27 10.13
CA ALA A 21 -21.08 -3.12 10.12
C ALA A 21 -21.52 -2.16 9.02
N PHE A 22 -21.86 -0.94 9.38
CA PHE A 22 -22.36 0.10 8.48
C PHE A 22 -21.64 1.41 8.75
N GLY A 23 -20.96 1.93 7.72
CA GLY A 23 -20.19 3.16 7.77
C GLY A 23 -19.36 3.37 6.52
N GLY A 24 -18.33 4.16 6.62
CA GLY A 24 -17.42 4.50 5.52
C GLY A 24 -16.13 5.11 6.03
N ASP A 25 -15.35 5.67 5.11
CA ASP A 25 -14.12 6.37 5.45
C ASP A 25 -14.43 7.66 6.20
N TYR A 26 -13.67 7.90 7.27
CA TYR A 26 -13.74 9.12 8.06
C TYR A 26 -12.34 9.72 8.21
N ASN A 27 -12.16 10.95 7.74
CA ASN A 27 -10.87 11.64 7.70
C ASN A 27 -10.90 12.92 8.54
N PRO A 28 -11.06 12.83 9.88
CA PRO A 28 -11.21 13.98 10.78
C PRO A 28 -9.94 14.85 10.87
N ASP A 29 -8.82 14.34 10.44
CA ASP A 29 -7.55 15.06 10.32
C ASP A 29 -7.56 16.17 9.28
N GLN A 30 -8.56 16.20 8.38
CA GLN A 30 -8.67 17.19 7.30
C GLN A 30 -9.38 18.48 7.74
N TRP A 31 -9.94 18.52 8.95
CA TRP A 31 -10.62 19.71 9.50
C TRP A 31 -10.41 19.87 11.01
N SER A 32 -10.98 20.94 11.57
CA SER A 32 -10.84 21.29 12.97
C SER A 32 -11.55 20.31 13.92
N GLU A 33 -10.97 20.04 15.07
CA GLU A 33 -11.49 19.10 16.08
C GLU A 33 -12.86 19.51 16.67
N ASP A 34 -13.24 20.80 16.58
CA ASP A 34 -14.53 21.29 17.05
C ASP A 34 -15.72 20.78 16.22
N ILE A 35 -15.48 20.28 15.01
CA ILE A 35 -16.49 19.67 14.14
C ILE A 35 -16.78 18.22 14.50
N TRP A 36 -15.85 17.51 15.13
CA TRP A 36 -15.94 16.06 15.37
C TRP A 36 -17.19 15.64 16.15
N ASP A 37 -17.64 16.44 17.11
CA ASP A 37 -18.83 16.12 17.91
C ASP A 37 -20.11 16.18 17.06
N ASP A 38 -20.18 17.11 16.11
CA ASP A 38 -21.28 17.20 15.15
C ASP A 38 -21.24 16.06 14.14
N ASP A 39 -20.06 15.69 13.64
CA ASP A 39 -19.87 14.55 12.74
C ASP A 39 -20.37 13.26 13.40
N ILE A 40 -19.94 12.99 14.63
CA ILE A 40 -20.34 11.81 15.41
C ILE A 40 -21.86 11.81 15.65
N ARG A 41 -22.45 12.95 15.97
CA ARG A 41 -23.90 13.08 16.13
C ARG A 41 -24.64 12.72 14.85
N LEU A 42 -24.16 13.21 13.68
CA LEU A 42 -24.73 12.91 12.37
C LEU A 42 -24.55 11.45 11.98
N MET A 43 -23.37 10.87 12.23
CA MET A 43 -23.12 9.44 12.04
C MET A 43 -24.10 8.58 12.82
N LYS A 44 -24.34 8.92 14.08
CA LYS A 44 -25.33 8.18 14.93
C LYS A 44 -26.74 8.32 14.40
N GLN A 45 -27.14 9.49 13.91
CA GLN A 45 -28.46 9.70 13.29
C GLN A 45 -28.62 8.86 12.02
N ALA A 46 -27.54 8.67 11.26
CA ALA A 46 -27.52 7.84 10.06
C ALA A 46 -27.42 6.33 10.36
N GLY A 47 -27.21 5.93 11.62
CA GLY A 47 -27.04 4.53 12.00
C GLY A 47 -25.65 3.97 11.78
N VAL A 48 -24.63 4.83 11.57
CA VAL A 48 -23.23 4.42 11.45
C VAL A 48 -22.77 3.82 12.77
N ASN A 49 -22.13 2.65 12.69
CA ASN A 49 -21.59 1.92 13.83
C ASN A 49 -20.11 1.52 13.68
N THR A 50 -19.51 1.77 12.52
CA THR A 50 -18.08 1.56 12.25
C THR A 50 -17.57 2.61 11.26
N VAL A 51 -16.28 2.98 11.35
CA VAL A 51 -15.62 3.86 10.38
C VAL A 51 -14.21 3.37 10.09
N ALA A 52 -13.77 3.49 8.83
CA ALA A 52 -12.36 3.36 8.49
C ALA A 52 -11.66 4.71 8.78
N LEU A 53 -10.59 4.67 9.58
CA LEU A 53 -9.96 5.87 10.14
C LEU A 53 -8.47 5.93 9.78
N ALA A 54 -7.96 7.13 9.52
CA ALA A 54 -6.56 7.44 9.31
C ALA A 54 -5.92 6.83 8.04
N ILE A 55 -6.67 6.53 7.00
CA ILE A 55 -6.19 5.88 5.77
C ILE A 55 -5.04 6.67 5.13
N PHE A 56 -5.10 8.01 5.18
CA PHE A 56 -4.15 8.91 4.52
C PHE A 56 -3.36 9.79 5.50
N SER A 57 -3.36 9.46 6.79
CA SER A 57 -2.93 10.37 7.86
C SER A 57 -1.48 10.13 8.34
N TRP A 58 -0.61 9.51 7.52
CA TRP A 58 0.78 9.27 7.94
C TRP A 58 1.52 10.57 8.30
N ASP A 59 1.34 11.62 7.51
CA ASP A 59 1.94 12.94 7.76
C ASP A 59 1.47 13.59 9.08
N ARG A 60 0.24 13.31 9.50
CA ARG A 60 -0.31 13.76 10.79
C ARG A 60 0.19 12.93 11.97
N ILE A 61 0.41 11.62 11.74
CA ILE A 61 0.95 10.70 12.74
C ILE A 61 2.47 10.90 12.90
N GLN A 62 3.17 11.14 11.79
CA GLN A 62 4.62 11.38 11.76
C GLN A 62 4.94 12.63 10.94
N PRO A 63 4.76 13.83 11.50
CA PRO A 63 4.94 15.09 10.79
C PRO A 63 6.39 15.41 10.40
N THR A 64 7.37 14.80 11.07
CA THR A 64 8.78 14.78 10.67
C THR A 64 9.38 13.41 10.94
N GLU A 65 10.54 13.12 10.39
CA GLU A 65 11.20 11.81 10.54
C GLU A 65 11.29 11.37 12.01
N ASP A 66 11.66 12.29 12.90
CA ASP A 66 11.90 12.02 14.33
C ASP A 66 10.68 12.25 15.24
N ARG A 67 9.62 12.88 14.74
CA ARG A 67 8.49 13.29 15.56
C ARG A 67 7.24 12.48 15.26
N TRP A 68 6.64 11.94 16.31
CA TRP A 68 5.38 11.20 16.30
C TRP A 68 4.31 11.95 17.08
N ASP A 69 3.10 12.07 16.54
CA ASP A 69 1.94 12.69 17.16
C ASP A 69 0.71 11.79 17.03
N PHE A 70 0.42 11.05 18.09
CA PHE A 70 -0.77 10.20 18.19
C PHE A 70 -1.93 10.88 18.93
N GLY A 71 -1.71 12.08 19.50
CA GLY A 71 -2.66 12.71 20.42
C GLY A 71 -4.02 13.00 19.79
N TRP A 72 -4.06 13.43 18.56
CA TRP A 72 -5.31 13.64 17.82
C TRP A 72 -6.04 12.31 17.54
N LEU A 73 -5.28 11.28 17.18
CA LEU A 73 -5.81 9.95 16.87
C LEU A 73 -6.39 9.27 18.12
N ASP A 74 -5.71 9.40 19.26
CA ASP A 74 -6.23 8.94 20.56
C ASP A 74 -7.59 9.57 20.85
N ARG A 75 -7.70 10.91 20.73
CA ARG A 75 -8.93 11.63 21.06
C ARG A 75 -10.11 11.26 20.16
N ILE A 76 -9.88 11.09 18.86
CA ILE A 76 -10.98 10.72 17.95
C ILE A 76 -11.41 9.26 18.13
N ILE A 77 -10.48 8.33 18.37
CA ILE A 77 -10.80 6.92 18.67
C ILE A 77 -11.66 6.85 19.93
N ASP A 78 -11.28 7.58 21.00
CA ASP A 78 -12.06 7.62 22.24
C ASP A 78 -13.46 8.24 22.04
N LYS A 79 -13.58 9.33 21.28
CA LYS A 79 -14.87 9.96 20.97
C LYS A 79 -15.79 9.01 20.21
N LEU A 80 -15.30 8.37 19.17
CA LEU A 80 -16.04 7.39 18.36
C LEU A 80 -16.49 6.20 19.22
N GLY A 81 -15.55 5.59 19.95
CA GLY A 81 -15.82 4.44 20.80
C GLY A 81 -16.85 4.72 21.91
N ASN A 82 -16.73 5.87 22.59
CA ASN A 82 -17.70 6.31 23.59
C ASN A 82 -19.10 6.58 22.98
N ALA A 83 -19.16 6.89 21.69
CA ALA A 83 -20.42 7.05 20.95
C ALA A 83 -20.97 5.71 20.41
N GLY A 84 -20.28 4.59 20.60
CA GLY A 84 -20.66 3.26 20.10
C GLY A 84 -20.33 3.04 18.62
N ILE A 85 -19.36 3.79 18.09
CA ILE A 85 -18.82 3.62 16.73
C ILE A 85 -17.43 3.01 16.86
N VAL A 86 -17.24 1.81 16.33
CA VAL A 86 -15.94 1.14 16.35
C VAL A 86 -15.09 1.57 15.15
N VAL A 87 -13.80 1.30 15.24
CA VAL A 87 -12.80 1.78 14.29
C VAL A 87 -12.15 0.61 13.57
N ASP A 88 -12.16 0.68 12.25
CA ASP A 88 -11.27 -0.03 11.34
C ASP A 88 -10.05 0.87 11.12
N LEU A 89 -8.96 0.64 11.90
CA LEU A 89 -7.81 1.53 11.91
C LEU A 89 -6.87 1.23 10.76
N ALA A 90 -6.59 2.25 9.95
CA ALA A 90 -5.70 2.07 8.81
C ALA A 90 -4.22 2.05 9.20
N SER A 91 -3.42 1.31 8.41
CA SER A 91 -1.95 1.36 8.46
C SER A 91 -1.37 2.71 8.05
N ALA A 92 -2.20 3.60 7.48
CA ALA A 92 -1.87 4.93 6.93
C ALA A 92 -0.79 4.93 5.82
N THR A 93 -0.40 3.75 5.32
CA THR A 93 0.68 3.60 4.33
C THR A 93 0.26 3.94 2.90
N ALA A 94 -1.00 4.30 2.68
CA ALA A 94 -1.51 4.69 1.36
C ALA A 94 -0.87 5.99 0.83
N THR A 95 -0.54 6.93 1.74
CA THR A 95 0.15 8.18 1.43
C THR A 95 1.33 8.36 2.37
N ALA A 96 2.54 8.50 1.84
CA ALA A 96 3.69 8.84 2.65
C ALA A 96 3.81 10.36 2.85
N PRO A 97 4.39 10.81 3.95
CA PRO A 97 4.62 12.24 4.21
C PRO A 97 5.67 12.83 3.25
N LEU A 98 5.55 14.11 2.94
CA LEU A 98 6.43 14.78 1.98
C LEU A 98 7.91 14.77 2.40
N TRP A 99 8.19 14.81 3.71
CA TRP A 99 9.58 14.73 4.21
C TRP A 99 10.27 13.42 3.80
N LEU A 100 9.51 12.29 3.69
CA LEU A 100 10.09 11.01 3.28
C LEU A 100 10.56 11.07 1.80
N TYR A 101 9.80 11.70 0.94
CA TYR A 101 10.18 11.87 -0.47
C TYR A 101 11.32 12.87 -0.66
N GLU A 102 11.41 13.88 0.20
CA GLU A 102 12.50 14.86 0.19
C GLU A 102 13.82 14.22 0.64
N SER A 103 13.79 13.45 1.73
CA SER A 103 14.97 12.77 2.26
C SER A 103 15.39 11.55 1.42
N HIS A 104 14.42 10.87 0.80
CA HIS A 104 14.60 9.61 0.08
C HIS A 104 13.88 9.64 -1.28
N PRO A 105 14.36 10.44 -2.26
CA PRO A 105 13.70 10.55 -3.57
C PRO A 105 13.65 9.23 -4.36
N GLU A 106 14.50 8.27 -4.03
CA GLU A 106 14.49 6.92 -4.60
C GLU A 106 13.25 6.08 -4.19
N VAL A 107 12.47 6.55 -3.24
CA VAL A 107 11.18 5.95 -2.86
C VAL A 107 10.13 6.16 -3.96
N LEU A 108 10.25 7.24 -4.74
CA LEU A 108 9.29 7.54 -5.80
C LEU A 108 9.35 6.52 -6.93
N PRO A 109 8.20 5.99 -7.39
CA PRO A 109 8.15 5.18 -8.59
C PRO A 109 8.46 6.05 -9.82
N ARG A 110 8.83 5.41 -10.92
CA ARG A 110 9.05 6.08 -12.21
C ARG A 110 8.06 5.60 -13.24
N ASP A 111 7.67 6.50 -14.12
CA ASP A 111 6.89 6.17 -15.31
C ASP A 111 7.77 5.46 -16.38
N LYS A 112 7.13 4.97 -17.43
CA LYS A 112 7.84 4.30 -18.53
C LYS A 112 8.84 5.19 -19.30
N TYR A 113 8.77 6.50 -19.13
CA TYR A 113 9.72 7.46 -19.72
C TYR A 113 10.89 7.76 -18.76
N GLY A 114 10.83 7.27 -17.54
CA GLY A 114 11.85 7.46 -16.51
C GLY A 114 11.63 8.68 -15.62
N HIS A 115 10.51 9.40 -15.77
CA HIS A 115 10.20 10.53 -14.92
C HIS A 115 9.70 10.03 -13.56
N PRO A 116 10.14 10.62 -12.44
CA PRO A 116 9.60 10.29 -11.14
C PRO A 116 8.12 10.69 -11.06
N VAL A 117 7.30 9.85 -10.45
CA VAL A 117 5.92 10.19 -10.10
C VAL A 117 5.94 11.16 -8.92
N ASN A 118 5.25 12.29 -9.03
CA ASN A 118 5.25 13.28 -7.96
C ASN A 118 4.57 12.74 -6.69
N ALA A 119 5.09 13.15 -5.55
CA ALA A 119 4.45 12.98 -4.24
C ALA A 119 3.13 13.78 -4.14
N GLY A 120 2.34 13.51 -3.09
CA GLY A 120 1.11 14.25 -2.79
C GLY A 120 -0.17 13.57 -3.27
N SER A 121 -0.10 12.30 -3.63
CA SER A 121 -1.25 11.43 -3.91
C SER A 121 -1.05 10.06 -3.27
N ARG A 122 -2.12 9.26 -3.24
CA ARG A 122 -2.03 7.88 -2.77
C ARG A 122 -1.11 7.05 -3.66
N GLN A 123 -0.37 6.12 -3.06
CA GLN A 123 0.50 5.16 -3.73
C GLN A 123 1.59 5.79 -4.61
N SER A 124 2.09 6.97 -4.25
CA SER A 124 3.23 7.61 -4.90
C SER A 124 4.56 7.05 -4.37
N TRP A 125 4.65 5.75 -4.17
CA TRP A 125 5.82 5.05 -3.63
C TRP A 125 6.06 3.73 -4.39
N SER A 126 7.34 3.37 -4.52
CA SER A 126 7.74 2.11 -5.14
C SER A 126 7.54 0.94 -4.16
N PRO A 127 6.72 -0.07 -4.49
CA PRO A 127 6.55 -1.26 -3.65
C PRO A 127 7.83 -2.06 -3.44
N THR A 128 8.81 -1.87 -4.31
CA THR A 128 10.11 -2.55 -4.26
C THR A 128 11.17 -1.74 -3.52
N SER A 129 10.86 -0.53 -3.06
CA SER A 129 11.79 0.28 -2.29
C SER A 129 12.02 -0.30 -0.89
N PRO A 130 13.24 -0.72 -0.54
CA PRO A 130 13.55 -1.19 0.81
C PRO A 130 13.40 -0.09 1.85
N VAL A 131 13.71 1.15 1.48
CA VAL A 131 13.57 2.33 2.35
C VAL A 131 12.10 2.57 2.68
N PHE A 132 11.22 2.61 1.69
CA PHE A 132 9.79 2.76 1.94
C PHE A 132 9.25 1.65 2.84
N LYS A 133 9.63 0.40 2.56
CA LYS A 133 9.20 -0.76 3.35
C LYS A 133 9.62 -0.65 4.81
N GLU A 134 10.82 -0.18 5.11
CA GLU A 134 11.32 0.00 6.47
C GLU A 134 10.50 1.06 7.24
N TYR A 135 10.25 2.23 6.63
CA TYR A 135 9.43 3.28 7.23
C TYR A 135 7.97 2.83 7.42
N ALA A 136 7.37 2.17 6.42
CA ALA A 136 6.01 1.65 6.50
C ALA A 136 5.86 0.61 7.63
N LEU A 137 6.81 -0.34 7.74
CA LEU A 137 6.80 -1.32 8.83
C LEU A 137 7.01 -0.68 10.20
N THR A 138 7.80 0.39 10.28
CA THR A 138 7.99 1.14 11.53
C THR A 138 6.70 1.84 11.96
N LEU A 139 5.99 2.48 11.02
CA LEU A 139 4.67 3.05 11.28
C LEU A 139 3.67 2.00 11.75
N CYS A 140 3.54 0.89 10.99
CA CYS A 140 2.63 -0.20 11.34
C CYS A 140 2.91 -0.77 12.74
N ARG A 141 4.19 -0.95 13.09
CA ARG A 141 4.60 -1.44 14.41
C ARG A 141 4.17 -0.47 15.52
N LYS A 142 4.40 0.83 15.35
CA LYS A 142 3.99 1.84 16.33
C LYS A 142 2.47 1.93 16.49
N LEU A 143 1.71 1.83 15.41
CA LEU A 143 0.25 1.76 15.46
C LEU A 143 -0.23 0.50 16.20
N ALA A 144 0.34 -0.66 15.88
CA ALA A 144 0.00 -1.92 16.52
C ALA A 144 0.35 -1.94 18.02
N GLU A 145 1.51 -1.43 18.39
CA GLU A 145 1.94 -1.30 19.80
C GLU A 145 0.98 -0.40 20.60
N ARG A 146 0.49 0.69 20.00
CA ARG A 146 -0.37 1.64 20.67
C ARG A 146 -1.83 1.21 20.72
N TYR A 147 -2.35 0.68 19.62
CA TYR A 147 -3.80 0.45 19.45
C TYR A 147 -4.18 -1.04 19.38
N GLY A 148 -3.23 -1.97 19.36
CA GLY A 148 -3.51 -3.39 19.21
C GLY A 148 -4.35 -4.02 20.33
N THR A 149 -4.47 -3.36 21.48
CA THR A 149 -5.35 -3.78 22.60
C THR A 149 -6.46 -2.76 22.89
N ASN A 150 -6.62 -1.73 22.06
CA ASN A 150 -7.67 -0.74 22.25
C ASN A 150 -9.03 -1.36 21.92
N PRO A 151 -10.00 -1.36 22.86
CA PRO A 151 -11.29 -2.04 22.68
C PRO A 151 -12.16 -1.42 21.58
N TYR A 152 -11.87 -0.20 21.14
CA TYR A 152 -12.59 0.48 20.07
C TYR A 152 -12.02 0.21 18.68
N VAL A 153 -10.79 -0.31 18.60
CA VAL A 153 -10.17 -0.72 17.34
C VAL A 153 -10.48 -2.21 17.10
N THR A 154 -11.40 -2.48 16.21
CA THR A 154 -11.92 -3.85 16.00
C THR A 154 -11.47 -4.48 14.68
N ALA A 155 -10.90 -3.68 13.79
CA ALA A 155 -10.35 -4.12 12.51
C ALA A 155 -9.14 -3.29 12.13
N TRP A 156 -8.34 -3.80 11.17
CA TRP A 156 -7.18 -3.13 10.62
C TRP A 156 -7.32 -3.01 9.10
N HIS A 157 -7.33 -1.77 8.60
CA HIS A 157 -7.36 -1.45 7.19
C HIS A 157 -5.93 -1.45 6.63
N MET A 158 -5.52 -2.56 6.03
CA MET A 158 -4.16 -2.75 5.53
C MET A 158 -3.99 -2.13 4.14
N GLY A 159 -3.38 -0.96 4.07
CA GLY A 159 -3.21 -0.21 2.82
C GLY A 159 -4.53 0.38 2.30
N ASN A 160 -4.59 0.71 1.01
CA ASN A 160 -5.79 1.20 0.34
C ASN A 160 -5.69 1.01 -1.17
N GLU A 161 -6.72 0.46 -1.82
CA GLU A 161 -6.85 0.31 -3.28
C GLU A 161 -5.61 -0.28 -3.97
N TYR A 162 -5.29 -1.52 -3.66
CA TYR A 162 -4.09 -2.21 -4.15
C TYR A 162 -3.95 -2.17 -5.68
N GLY A 163 -2.73 -1.83 -6.16
CA GLY A 163 -2.38 -1.93 -7.58
C GLY A 163 -2.84 -0.77 -8.45
N TRP A 164 -3.16 0.38 -7.88
CA TRP A 164 -3.59 1.55 -8.64
C TRP A 164 -2.45 2.15 -9.49
N ASN A 165 -1.60 2.99 -8.91
CA ASN A 165 -0.56 3.72 -9.65
C ASN A 165 0.82 3.06 -9.64
N ASN A 166 1.11 2.22 -8.66
CA ASN A 166 2.44 1.68 -8.39
C ASN A 166 2.64 0.23 -8.85
N ARG A 167 1.69 -0.34 -9.57
CA ARG A 167 1.84 -1.68 -10.18
C ARG A 167 2.86 -1.71 -11.32
N GLU A 168 2.95 -0.63 -12.08
CA GLU A 168 3.91 -0.45 -13.16
C GLU A 168 4.97 0.58 -12.73
N ASP A 169 5.98 0.11 -12.01
CA ASP A 169 7.09 0.94 -11.58
C ASP A 169 8.34 0.68 -12.43
N TYR A 170 8.88 1.75 -13.02
CA TYR A 170 10.08 1.72 -13.85
C TYR A 170 11.30 2.30 -13.15
N SER A 171 11.32 2.32 -11.82
CA SER A 171 12.45 2.77 -11.00
C SER A 171 13.62 1.77 -11.00
N ASP A 172 14.77 2.21 -10.48
CA ASP A 172 15.93 1.34 -10.32
C ASP A 172 15.65 0.25 -9.28
N ASN A 173 14.87 0.53 -8.23
CA ASN A 173 14.41 -0.47 -7.28
C ASN A 173 13.59 -1.57 -7.97
N ALA A 174 12.67 -1.19 -8.84
CA ALA A 174 11.86 -2.13 -9.61
C ALA A 174 12.71 -2.94 -10.62
N LEU A 175 13.73 -2.33 -11.23
CA LEU A 175 14.65 -3.04 -12.11
C LEU A 175 15.39 -4.18 -11.38
N GLU A 176 15.97 -3.88 -10.23
CA GLU A 176 16.69 -4.90 -9.46
C GLU A 176 15.75 -6.00 -8.94
N ALA A 177 14.56 -5.63 -8.48
CA ALA A 177 13.56 -6.58 -8.05
C ALA A 177 13.05 -7.45 -9.23
N PHE A 178 12.87 -6.88 -10.42
CA PHE A 178 12.48 -7.61 -11.62
C PHE A 178 13.56 -8.61 -12.07
N ARG A 179 14.83 -8.21 -12.05
CA ARG A 179 15.96 -9.10 -12.28
C ARG A 179 15.98 -10.31 -11.33
N ALA A 180 15.77 -10.05 -10.04
CA ALA A 180 15.67 -11.09 -9.03
C ALA A 180 14.44 -12.00 -9.26
N TRP A 181 13.30 -11.43 -9.64
CA TRP A 181 12.09 -12.17 -9.99
C TRP A 181 12.31 -13.07 -11.22
N CYS A 182 12.93 -12.55 -12.29
CA CYS A 182 13.28 -13.34 -13.47
C CYS A 182 14.22 -14.50 -13.11
N ARG A 183 15.21 -14.24 -12.26
CA ARG A 183 16.17 -15.26 -11.77
C ARG A 183 15.45 -16.40 -11.03
N ARG A 184 14.50 -16.06 -10.17
CA ARG A 184 13.67 -17.06 -9.47
C ARG A 184 12.79 -17.87 -10.41
N LYS A 185 12.18 -17.19 -11.39
CA LYS A 185 11.22 -17.80 -12.32
C LYS A 185 11.87 -18.75 -13.33
N TYR A 186 12.99 -18.36 -13.90
CA TYR A 186 13.62 -19.07 -15.02
C TYR A 186 14.82 -19.94 -14.63
N GLY A 187 15.47 -19.64 -13.54
CA GLY A 187 16.65 -20.36 -13.07
C GLY A 187 17.92 -20.08 -13.88
N THR A 188 17.84 -20.08 -15.22
CA THR A 188 18.96 -19.79 -16.14
C THR A 188 18.58 -18.70 -17.14
N ILE A 189 19.61 -18.00 -17.64
CA ILE A 189 19.40 -16.95 -18.65
C ILE A 189 18.95 -17.55 -19.99
N ASP A 190 19.42 -18.76 -20.33
CA ASP A 190 19.01 -19.45 -21.54
C ASP A 190 17.53 -19.78 -21.54
N ALA A 191 16.99 -20.22 -20.38
CA ALA A 191 15.54 -20.47 -20.25
C ALA A 191 14.71 -19.20 -20.41
N LEU A 192 15.20 -18.06 -19.89
CA LEU A 192 14.57 -16.76 -20.09
C LEU A 192 14.61 -16.34 -21.56
N ASN A 193 15.81 -16.44 -22.21
CA ASN A 193 15.99 -16.12 -23.63
C ASN A 193 15.05 -16.93 -24.51
N GLN A 194 14.93 -18.22 -24.24
CA GLN A 194 14.00 -19.10 -24.96
C GLN A 194 12.54 -18.68 -24.76
N ALA A 195 12.14 -18.37 -23.52
CA ALA A 195 10.76 -18.00 -23.18
C ALA A 195 10.33 -16.66 -23.79
N TRP A 196 11.26 -15.70 -23.88
CA TRP A 196 10.98 -14.38 -24.47
C TRP A 196 11.27 -14.32 -25.97
N GLY A 197 11.94 -15.33 -26.56
CA GLY A 197 12.31 -15.35 -27.97
C GLY A 197 13.32 -14.26 -28.34
N THR A 198 14.35 -14.09 -27.52
CA THR A 198 15.28 -12.94 -27.59
C THR A 198 16.28 -13.00 -28.74
N THR A 199 16.37 -14.09 -29.48
CA THR A 199 17.22 -14.21 -30.67
C THR A 199 16.90 -13.16 -31.74
N PHE A 200 15.67 -12.63 -31.72
CA PHE A 200 15.23 -11.60 -32.66
C PHE A 200 15.80 -10.22 -32.30
N TRP A 201 16.38 -9.55 -33.30
CA TRP A 201 16.95 -8.19 -33.19
C TRP A 201 18.03 -8.00 -32.12
N GLY A 202 18.79 -9.07 -31.82
CA GLY A 202 19.92 -8.96 -30.86
C GLY A 202 19.48 -8.69 -29.45
N GLN A 203 18.32 -9.21 -29.02
CA GLN A 203 17.82 -9.07 -27.67
C GLN A 203 18.35 -10.15 -26.73
N GLU A 204 19.15 -11.11 -27.24
CA GLU A 204 19.71 -12.21 -26.46
C GLU A 204 20.62 -11.69 -25.34
N MET A 205 20.39 -12.19 -24.14
CA MET A 205 21.08 -11.78 -22.92
C MET A 205 22.06 -12.87 -22.47
N ASN A 206 23.23 -12.45 -21.94
CA ASN A 206 24.24 -13.35 -21.41
C ASN A 206 24.13 -13.57 -19.90
N GLY A 207 23.37 -12.70 -19.21
CA GLY A 207 23.15 -12.78 -17.78
C GLY A 207 21.91 -12.01 -17.34
N PHE A 208 21.43 -12.26 -16.13
CA PHE A 208 20.26 -11.57 -15.59
C PHE A 208 20.49 -10.10 -15.30
N ASP A 209 21.71 -9.65 -15.22
CA ASP A 209 22.13 -8.25 -15.10
C ASP A 209 21.91 -7.44 -16.41
N GLU A 210 21.78 -8.12 -17.55
CA GLU A 210 21.39 -7.53 -18.81
C GLU A 210 19.87 -7.40 -18.98
N VAL A 211 19.07 -7.98 -18.09
CA VAL A 211 17.61 -7.82 -18.12
C VAL A 211 17.23 -6.36 -17.82
N LEU A 212 16.43 -5.77 -18.69
CA LEU A 212 15.90 -4.42 -18.57
C LEU A 212 14.40 -4.46 -18.28
N ILE A 213 13.86 -3.36 -17.75
CA ILE A 213 12.41 -3.14 -17.68
C ILE A 213 11.89 -2.83 -19.10
N PRO A 214 10.72 -3.35 -19.52
CA PRO A 214 10.18 -3.15 -20.86
C PRO A 214 9.79 -1.69 -21.09
N ARG A 215 10.68 -0.97 -21.76
CA ARG A 215 10.44 0.37 -22.29
C ARG A 215 10.37 0.30 -23.83
N PHE A 216 10.37 1.43 -24.50
CA PHE A 216 10.39 1.46 -25.96
C PHE A 216 11.72 0.94 -26.51
N MET A 217 11.66 0.08 -27.53
CA MET A 217 12.82 -0.44 -28.24
C MET A 217 13.08 0.37 -29.52
N GLY A 218 14.16 1.14 -29.51
CA GLY A 218 14.62 1.86 -30.68
C GLY A 218 13.54 2.69 -31.39
N ALA A 219 13.64 2.73 -32.72
CA ALA A 219 12.74 3.53 -33.56
C ALA A 219 11.31 2.97 -33.69
N ASP A 220 11.13 1.67 -33.44
CA ASP A 220 9.86 0.99 -33.70
C ASP A 220 8.89 1.08 -32.53
N SER A 221 9.32 1.63 -31.41
CA SER A 221 8.52 1.76 -30.18
C SER A 221 7.87 0.45 -29.70
N MET A 222 8.43 -0.68 -30.14
CA MET A 222 7.97 -2.01 -29.79
C MET A 222 8.56 -2.43 -28.44
N VAL A 223 7.91 -3.39 -27.80
CA VAL A 223 8.38 -4.06 -26.58
C VAL A 223 8.32 -5.55 -26.83
N ASN A 224 9.30 -6.30 -26.31
CA ASN A 224 9.25 -7.76 -26.34
C ASN A 224 7.98 -8.25 -25.61
N PRO A 225 7.07 -9.00 -26.27
CA PRO A 225 5.80 -9.41 -25.67
C PRO A 225 5.97 -10.28 -24.43
N GLY A 226 6.96 -11.19 -24.44
CA GLY A 226 7.25 -12.07 -23.30
C GLY A 226 7.75 -11.27 -22.09
N GLN A 227 8.67 -10.34 -22.31
CA GLN A 227 9.18 -9.44 -21.28
C GLN A 227 8.06 -8.56 -20.71
N LYS A 228 7.20 -7.97 -21.57
CA LYS A 228 6.08 -7.15 -21.11
C LYS A 228 5.11 -7.93 -20.23
N LEU A 229 4.71 -9.13 -20.68
CA LEU A 229 3.80 -9.99 -19.92
C LEU A 229 4.40 -10.37 -18.55
N ASP A 230 5.69 -10.63 -18.51
CA ASP A 230 6.36 -10.96 -17.26
C ASP A 230 6.54 -9.75 -16.34
N PHE A 231 6.73 -8.57 -16.90
CA PHE A 231 6.77 -7.34 -16.11
C PHE A 231 5.40 -7.03 -15.48
N GLU A 232 4.30 -7.26 -16.18
CA GLU A 232 2.95 -7.15 -15.63
C GLU A 232 2.69 -8.17 -14.51
N ARG A 233 3.17 -9.41 -14.67
CA ARG A 233 3.10 -10.44 -13.61
C ARG A 233 3.93 -10.07 -12.40
N PHE A 234 5.17 -9.62 -12.64
CA PHE A 234 6.04 -9.10 -11.61
C PHE A 234 5.39 -7.97 -10.81
N GLY A 235 4.71 -7.03 -11.50
CA GLY A 235 4.00 -5.93 -10.84
C GLY A 235 2.91 -6.40 -9.86
N ASN A 236 2.22 -7.49 -10.18
CA ASN A 236 1.25 -8.09 -9.26
C ASN A 236 1.94 -8.82 -8.09
N ASP A 237 2.99 -9.60 -8.39
CA ASP A 237 3.71 -10.37 -7.37
C ASP A 237 4.41 -9.45 -6.36
N MET A 238 5.02 -8.34 -6.81
CA MET A 238 5.67 -7.39 -5.89
C MET A 238 4.70 -6.68 -4.96
N LEU A 239 3.46 -6.40 -5.42
CA LEU A 239 2.43 -5.84 -4.56
C LEU A 239 1.98 -6.86 -3.51
N LEU A 240 1.80 -8.12 -3.91
CA LEU A 240 1.48 -9.20 -2.98
C LEU A 240 2.58 -9.40 -1.92
N ASP A 241 3.86 -9.29 -2.33
CA ASP A 241 5.01 -9.40 -1.41
C ASP A 241 5.14 -8.19 -0.47
N PHE A 242 4.62 -7.04 -0.87
CA PHE A 242 4.66 -5.82 -0.06
C PHE A 242 3.62 -5.85 1.07
N TYR A 243 2.37 -6.27 0.77
CA TYR A 243 1.27 -6.34 1.73
C TYR A 243 1.23 -7.68 2.48
#